data_8769b533c32d8ff687d7bf1f52505508
#
_entry.id   8769b533c32d8ff687d7bf1f52505508
#
_cell.length_a   1.000
_cell.length_b   1.000
_cell.length_c   1.000
_cell.angle_alpha   90.00
_cell.angle_beta   90.00
_cell.angle_gamma   90.00
#
_symmetry.space_group_name_H-M   'P 1'
#
loop_
_entity.id
_entity.type
_entity.pdbx_description
1 polymer ?
#
loop_
_entity_poly.entity_id
_entity_poly.type
_entity_poly.pdbx_seq_one_letter_code
_entity_poly.pdbx_strand_id
1 'polypeptide(L)'
;MDSNIFDLIKDANELTLKKHGNLVTLERAVFLSWWCDKGDCAFCYMSTQKDKIKDPRKARRNVSNIYAEAEMCKRLDWNIEFLSGGYKSFTTQEIKEIAAKIKDITGDGVWLNTGITDELEEYGSEIKGITGAVEVANPQIHNNVCPSKSLYDISSMLDTAGDLGFKKAITIILGLGETLDDVEYVIDYIREHKIDRVIFYSLNPHKETIYADKSQPASLYYAQVVARVRLEFPGIEIICGTWIDNLANIGILILSGANGITKFPLFKMFGTKYGKRVEEEVKWAGRQLKGTFTDKSKLGNEKSDVSPDLDKFIKRYIKESLKNKY
;
A
#
# COMPACT_ATOMS: atom_id res chain seq x y z
N MET A 1 9.91 21.59 -22.14
CA MET A 1 8.72 21.45 -22.99
C MET A 1 7.53 21.36 -22.07
N ASP A 2 6.68 22.39 -22.07
CA ASP A 2 5.40 22.35 -21.34
C ASP A 2 4.44 21.45 -22.11
N SER A 3 4.61 20.13 -21.95
CA SER A 3 3.60 19.20 -22.44
C SER A 3 2.32 19.44 -21.66
N ASN A 4 1.20 19.61 -22.35
CA ASN A 4 -0.10 19.72 -21.73
C ASN A 4 -0.30 18.50 -20.80
N ILE A 5 -0.76 18.71 -19.57
CA ILE A 5 -1.00 17.66 -18.58
C ILE A 5 -1.86 16.51 -19.14
N PHE A 6 -2.83 16.82 -20.01
CA PHE A 6 -3.70 15.82 -20.62
C PHE A 6 -2.96 14.94 -21.64
N ASP A 7 -1.99 15.50 -22.37
CA ASP A 7 -1.14 14.71 -23.26
C ASP A 7 -0.24 13.79 -22.47
N LEU A 8 0.35 14.28 -21.37
CA LEU A 8 1.16 13.47 -20.45
C LEU A 8 0.36 12.27 -19.90
N ILE A 9 -0.87 12.50 -19.45
CA ILE A 9 -1.75 11.44 -18.92
C ILE A 9 -2.15 10.46 -20.03
N LYS A 10 -2.47 10.95 -21.21
CA LYS A 10 -2.80 10.12 -22.37
C LYS A 10 -1.67 9.17 -22.74
N ASP A 11 -0.44 9.69 -22.85
CA ASP A 11 0.73 8.89 -23.19
C ASP A 11 1.03 7.83 -22.12
N ALA A 12 0.92 8.20 -20.84
CA ALA A 12 1.05 7.27 -19.72
C ALA A 12 -0.01 6.18 -19.74
N ASN A 13 -1.27 6.53 -20.09
CA ASN A 13 -2.36 5.59 -20.23
C ASN A 13 -2.12 4.57 -21.36
N GLU A 14 -1.74 5.04 -22.55
CA GLU A 14 -1.45 4.19 -23.71
C GLU A 14 -0.29 3.23 -23.40
N LEU A 15 0.75 3.74 -22.74
CA LEU A 15 1.90 2.94 -22.33
C LEU A 15 1.52 1.87 -21.31
N THR A 16 0.67 2.22 -20.35
CA THR A 16 0.18 1.28 -19.33
C THR A 16 -0.64 0.17 -19.97
N LEU A 17 -1.57 0.50 -20.86
CA LEU A 17 -2.35 -0.50 -21.59
C LEU A 17 -1.47 -1.44 -22.40
N LYS A 18 -0.45 -0.90 -23.06
CA LYS A 18 0.49 -1.69 -23.86
C LYS A 18 1.34 -2.64 -23.02
N LYS A 19 1.76 -2.23 -21.83
CA LYS A 19 2.72 -2.98 -20.99
C LYS A 19 2.06 -3.88 -19.95
N HIS A 20 0.93 -3.48 -19.41
CA HIS A 20 0.26 -4.14 -18.29
C HIS A 20 -1.18 -4.59 -18.59
N GLY A 21 -1.71 -4.24 -19.78
CA GLY A 21 -3.10 -4.52 -20.13
C GLY A 21 -4.08 -3.61 -19.40
N ASN A 22 -5.35 -4.04 -19.36
CA ASN A 22 -6.45 -3.23 -18.83
C ASN A 22 -6.87 -3.58 -17.39
N LEU A 23 -6.19 -4.55 -16.75
CA LEU A 23 -6.53 -5.00 -15.39
C LEU A 23 -5.96 -4.06 -14.33
N VAL A 24 -6.80 -3.68 -13.36
CA VAL A 24 -6.44 -2.91 -12.18
C VAL A 24 -6.69 -3.76 -10.94
N THR A 25 -5.70 -3.84 -10.04
CA THR A 25 -5.79 -4.64 -8.82
C THR A 25 -6.29 -3.82 -7.62
N LEU A 26 -6.97 -4.50 -6.70
CA LEU A 26 -7.25 -4.00 -5.37
C LEU A 26 -6.17 -4.50 -4.42
N GLU A 27 -5.46 -3.56 -3.79
CA GLU A 27 -4.34 -3.88 -2.91
C GLU A 27 -4.74 -3.64 -1.45
N ARG A 28 -4.55 -4.63 -0.60
CA ARG A 28 -4.87 -4.56 0.83
C ARG A 28 -3.62 -4.53 1.69
N ALA A 29 -3.32 -3.40 2.32
CA ALA A 29 -2.31 -3.34 3.37
C ALA A 29 -2.82 -4.05 4.63
N VAL A 30 -2.14 -5.09 5.05
CA VAL A 30 -2.47 -5.86 6.26
C VAL A 30 -1.59 -5.37 7.40
N PHE A 31 -2.17 -4.60 8.31
CA PHE A 31 -1.44 -4.08 9.45
C PHE A 31 -1.24 -5.15 10.52
N LEU A 32 -0.02 -5.21 11.07
CA LEU A 32 0.37 -6.10 12.17
C LEU A 32 0.21 -5.41 13.52
N SER A 33 0.60 -4.14 13.59
CA SER A 33 0.60 -3.34 14.83
C SER A 33 0.40 -1.85 14.54
N TRP A 34 -0.07 -1.13 15.53
CA TRP A 34 -0.25 0.33 15.53
C TRP A 34 0.79 1.06 16.39
N TRP A 35 1.90 0.41 16.73
CA TRP A 35 3.01 0.97 17.49
C TRP A 35 4.31 0.88 16.70
N CYS A 36 5.21 1.85 16.92
CA CYS A 36 6.51 1.93 16.28
C CYS A 36 7.57 2.38 17.29
N ASP A 37 8.68 1.64 17.39
CA ASP A 37 9.78 1.96 18.31
C ASP A 37 10.45 3.31 17.97
N LYS A 38 10.67 3.60 16.69
CA LYS A 38 11.17 4.91 16.26
C LYS A 38 10.15 6.02 16.54
N GLY A 39 8.93 5.91 16.00
CA GLY A 39 7.76 6.70 16.32
C GLY A 39 7.96 8.22 16.27
N ASP A 40 8.67 8.73 15.25
CA ASP A 40 9.00 10.15 15.10
C ASP A 40 8.75 10.71 13.70
N CYS A 41 8.24 9.89 12.78
CA CYS A 41 7.82 10.40 11.47
C CYS A 41 6.71 11.45 11.63
N ALA A 42 6.97 12.65 11.15
CA ALA A 42 6.17 13.85 11.41
C ALA A 42 4.70 13.77 10.96
N PHE A 43 4.38 12.89 10.00
CA PHE A 43 3.02 12.69 9.44
C PHE A 43 2.31 11.46 10.00
N CYS A 44 3.03 10.56 10.70
CA CYS A 44 2.56 9.20 10.94
C CYS A 44 1.65 9.12 12.17
N TYR A 45 0.51 8.41 12.05
CA TYR A 45 -0.36 8.12 13.21
C TYR A 45 0.39 7.40 14.34
N MET A 46 1.32 6.49 14.02
CA MET A 46 2.06 5.74 15.04
C MET A 46 2.95 6.63 15.89
N SER A 47 3.43 7.77 15.37
CA SER A 47 4.22 8.74 16.13
C SER A 47 3.39 9.37 17.25
N THR A 48 2.10 9.54 17.04
CA THR A 48 1.17 10.06 18.05
C THR A 48 0.82 9.04 19.13
N GLN A 49 1.16 7.77 18.95
CA GLN A 49 0.82 6.67 19.85
C GLN A 49 2.01 6.16 20.69
N LYS A 50 3.24 6.46 20.28
CA LYS A 50 4.46 5.92 20.91
C LYS A 50 4.47 6.09 22.43
N ASP A 51 4.21 7.29 22.90
CA ASP A 51 4.26 7.62 24.33
C ASP A 51 2.99 7.19 25.09
N LYS A 52 1.88 6.98 24.40
CA LYS A 52 0.60 6.57 24.96
C LYS A 52 0.55 5.06 25.22
N ILE A 53 1.18 4.26 24.38
CA ILE A 53 1.19 2.81 24.45
C ILE A 53 2.41 2.34 25.24
N LYS A 54 2.21 2.01 26.52
CA LYS A 54 3.29 1.57 27.43
C LYS A 54 3.76 0.14 27.18
N ASP A 55 2.90 -0.74 26.66
CA ASP A 55 3.24 -2.10 26.28
C ASP A 55 2.97 -2.29 24.78
N PRO A 56 4.02 -2.37 23.92
CA PRO A 56 3.88 -2.54 22.48
C PRO A 56 3.02 -3.73 22.05
N ARG A 57 3.00 -4.80 22.86
CA ARG A 57 2.21 -6.01 22.56
C ARG A 57 0.71 -5.71 22.54
N LYS A 58 0.23 -4.71 23.27
CA LYS A 58 -1.18 -4.29 23.28
C LYS A 58 -1.61 -3.61 21.98
N ALA A 59 -0.66 -3.12 21.17
CA ALA A 59 -0.93 -2.55 19.88
C ALA A 59 -0.93 -3.60 18.75
N ARG A 60 -0.53 -4.83 19.04
CA ARG A 60 -0.51 -5.94 18.07
C ARG A 60 -1.93 -6.39 17.73
N ARG A 61 -2.15 -6.68 16.48
CA ARG A 61 -3.38 -7.35 16.04
C ARG A 61 -3.34 -8.82 16.41
N ASN A 62 -4.52 -9.37 16.64
CA ASN A 62 -4.68 -10.81 16.80
C ASN A 62 -4.34 -11.52 15.47
N VAL A 63 -3.43 -12.48 15.53
CA VAL A 63 -2.88 -13.16 14.36
C VAL A 63 -3.96 -13.94 13.59
N SER A 64 -4.91 -14.60 14.28
CA SER A 64 -6.02 -15.28 13.63
C SER A 64 -6.92 -14.31 12.83
N ASN A 65 -7.05 -13.07 13.30
CA ASN A 65 -7.77 -12.04 12.56
C ASN A 65 -7.01 -11.59 11.29
N ILE A 66 -5.67 -11.60 11.33
CA ILE A 66 -4.82 -11.33 10.16
C ILE A 66 -5.00 -12.45 9.12
N TYR A 67 -4.99 -13.70 9.54
CA TYR A 67 -5.19 -14.84 8.65
C TYR A 67 -6.60 -14.86 8.02
N ALA A 68 -7.63 -14.58 8.81
CA ALA A 68 -8.99 -14.46 8.30
C ALA A 68 -9.12 -13.31 7.28
N GLU A 69 -8.41 -12.20 7.49
CA GLU A 69 -8.35 -11.10 6.52
C GLU A 69 -7.68 -11.54 5.23
N ALA A 70 -6.58 -12.30 5.29
CA ALA A 70 -5.91 -12.84 4.11
C ALA A 70 -6.82 -13.81 3.33
N GLU A 71 -7.56 -14.67 4.03
CA GLU A 71 -8.54 -15.56 3.41
C GLU A 71 -9.67 -14.78 2.72
N MET A 72 -10.18 -13.73 3.34
CA MET A 72 -11.18 -12.86 2.72
C MET A 72 -10.62 -12.13 1.49
N CYS A 73 -9.37 -11.68 1.52
CA CYS A 73 -8.72 -11.10 0.35
C CYS A 73 -8.68 -12.11 -0.81
N LYS A 74 -8.29 -13.37 -0.54
CA LYS A 74 -8.31 -14.44 -1.54
C LYS A 74 -9.70 -14.66 -2.14
N ARG A 75 -10.74 -14.75 -1.32
CA ARG A 75 -12.13 -14.97 -1.77
C ARG A 75 -12.64 -13.83 -2.65
N LEU A 76 -12.27 -12.60 -2.32
CA LEU A 76 -12.69 -11.41 -3.05
C LEU A 76 -11.77 -11.06 -4.23
N ASP A 77 -10.76 -11.86 -4.48
CA ASP A 77 -9.72 -11.66 -5.50
C ASP A 77 -8.98 -10.32 -5.32
N TRP A 78 -8.73 -9.94 -4.06
CA TRP A 78 -7.89 -8.80 -3.69
C TRP A 78 -6.46 -9.26 -3.43
N ASN A 79 -5.50 -8.47 -3.85
CA ASN A 79 -4.10 -8.71 -3.53
C ASN A 79 -3.80 -8.22 -2.10
N ILE A 80 -2.77 -8.80 -1.48
CA ILE A 80 -2.16 -8.24 -0.27
C ILE A 80 -1.02 -7.31 -0.72
N GLU A 81 -1.19 -6.02 -0.47
CA GLU A 81 -0.22 -4.97 -0.79
C GLU A 81 1.11 -5.24 -0.08
N PHE A 82 1.05 -5.40 1.23
CA PHE A 82 2.14 -5.81 2.12
C PHE A 82 1.64 -6.10 3.54
N LEU A 83 2.47 -6.77 4.32
CA LEU A 83 2.37 -6.75 5.77
C LEU A 83 3.00 -5.46 6.28
N SER A 84 2.25 -4.67 7.03
CA SER A 84 2.69 -3.36 7.52
C SER A 84 2.74 -3.32 9.04
N GLY A 85 3.78 -2.70 9.58
CA GLY A 85 3.91 -2.48 11.01
C GLY A 85 4.98 -1.45 11.32
N GLY A 86 4.98 -0.93 12.55
CA GLY A 86 6.09 -0.11 13.02
C GLY A 86 7.31 -0.94 13.40
N TYR A 87 8.45 -0.28 13.53
CA TYR A 87 9.70 -0.89 13.95
C TYR A 87 9.53 -1.69 15.25
N LYS A 88 10.12 -2.90 15.28
CA LYS A 88 10.17 -3.79 16.46
C LYS A 88 8.81 -4.12 17.05
N SER A 89 7.74 -3.99 16.28
CA SER A 89 6.41 -4.40 16.74
C SER A 89 6.24 -5.92 16.82
N PHE A 90 6.95 -6.67 15.98
CA PHE A 90 7.07 -8.13 15.96
C PHE A 90 8.53 -8.50 15.73
N THR A 91 8.94 -9.70 16.16
CA THR A 91 10.25 -10.27 15.83
C THR A 91 10.25 -10.77 14.39
N THR A 92 11.44 -10.94 13.80
CA THR A 92 11.62 -11.49 12.45
C THR A 92 11.00 -12.89 12.34
N GLN A 93 11.19 -13.74 13.35
CA GLN A 93 10.58 -15.08 13.40
C GLN A 93 9.05 -15.02 13.40
N GLU A 94 8.44 -14.16 14.21
CA GLU A 94 6.98 -13.98 14.24
C GLU A 94 6.45 -13.49 12.88
N ILE A 95 7.14 -12.56 12.21
CA ILE A 95 6.77 -12.06 10.88
C ILE A 95 6.85 -13.19 9.85
N LYS A 96 7.92 -14.00 9.89
CA LYS A 96 8.12 -15.16 9.03
C LYS A 96 6.99 -16.18 9.16
N GLU A 97 6.61 -16.52 10.38
CA GLU A 97 5.49 -17.44 10.65
C GLU A 97 4.15 -16.90 10.13
N ILE A 98 3.89 -15.60 10.34
CA ILE A 98 2.69 -14.94 9.82
C ILE A 98 2.69 -14.97 8.29
N ALA A 99 3.81 -14.63 7.67
CA ALA A 99 3.95 -14.59 6.21
C ALA A 99 3.79 -15.99 5.59
N ALA A 100 4.42 -17.01 6.17
CA ALA A 100 4.29 -18.40 5.73
C ALA A 100 2.82 -18.85 5.75
N LYS A 101 2.09 -18.55 6.84
CA LYS A 101 0.67 -18.91 6.92
C LYS A 101 -0.19 -18.15 5.90
N ILE A 102 0.12 -16.86 5.64
CA ILE A 102 -0.58 -16.10 4.60
C ILE A 102 -0.27 -16.70 3.22
N LYS A 103 0.96 -17.10 2.95
CA LYS A 103 1.32 -17.78 1.71
C LYS A 103 0.56 -19.08 1.52
N ASP A 104 0.40 -19.90 2.57
CA ASP A 104 -0.43 -21.11 2.53
C ASP A 104 -1.90 -20.77 2.16
N ILE A 105 -2.43 -19.68 2.71
CA ILE A 105 -3.79 -19.25 2.43
C ILE A 105 -3.94 -18.74 1.01
N THR A 106 -3.06 -17.84 0.56
CA THR A 106 -3.22 -17.09 -0.69
C THR A 106 -2.57 -17.77 -1.90
N GLY A 107 -1.59 -18.63 -1.66
CA GLY A 107 -0.76 -19.28 -2.70
C GLY A 107 0.41 -18.41 -3.19
N ASP A 108 0.63 -17.21 -2.62
CA ASP A 108 1.69 -16.29 -3.02
C ASP A 108 2.41 -15.71 -1.80
N GLY A 109 3.71 -15.42 -1.95
CA GLY A 109 4.49 -14.72 -0.95
C GLY A 109 4.02 -13.28 -0.75
N VAL A 110 4.34 -12.71 0.40
CA VAL A 110 3.92 -11.35 0.76
C VAL A 110 5.05 -10.33 0.61
N TRP A 111 4.69 -9.07 0.46
CA TRP A 111 5.60 -7.95 0.62
C TRP A 111 5.69 -7.56 2.10
N LEU A 112 6.86 -7.07 2.53
CA LEU A 112 7.04 -6.52 3.88
C LEU A 112 7.23 -5.00 3.85
N ASN A 113 6.55 -4.31 4.76
CA ASN A 113 6.74 -2.90 5.11
C ASN A 113 6.72 -2.75 6.63
N THR A 114 7.73 -3.32 7.30
CA THR A 114 7.83 -3.41 8.77
C THR A 114 8.99 -2.61 9.35
N GLY A 115 9.57 -1.73 8.52
CA GLY A 115 10.73 -0.92 8.86
C GLY A 115 12.03 -1.48 8.33
N ILE A 116 13.15 -0.81 8.61
CA ILE A 116 14.48 -1.24 8.21
C ILE A 116 14.90 -2.41 9.10
N THR A 117 15.47 -3.45 8.50
CA THR A 117 16.03 -4.63 9.18
C THR A 117 17.31 -5.06 8.48
N ASP A 118 18.23 -5.62 9.25
CA ASP A 118 19.45 -6.30 8.82
C ASP A 118 19.31 -7.83 8.81
N GLU A 119 18.12 -8.34 9.20
CA GLU A 119 17.82 -9.77 9.30
C GLU A 119 17.13 -10.34 8.04
N LEU A 120 17.41 -9.78 6.85
CA LEU A 120 16.74 -10.20 5.60
C LEU A 120 17.04 -11.65 5.21
N GLU A 121 18.21 -12.16 5.56
CA GLU A 121 18.64 -13.53 5.29
C GLU A 121 17.79 -14.60 6.01
N GLU A 122 17.10 -14.19 7.09
CA GLU A 122 16.20 -15.08 7.83
C GLU A 122 14.91 -15.41 7.07
N TYR A 123 14.55 -14.59 6.07
CA TYR A 123 13.33 -14.80 5.28
C TYR A 123 13.56 -15.75 4.11
N GLY A 124 12.51 -16.50 3.77
CA GLY A 124 12.49 -17.41 2.64
C GLY A 124 11.41 -17.05 1.62
N SER A 125 10.91 -18.04 0.92
CA SER A 125 9.92 -17.87 -0.17
C SER A 125 8.54 -17.40 0.29
N GLU A 126 8.29 -17.28 1.60
CA GLU A 126 7.10 -16.65 2.17
C GLU A 126 7.10 -15.13 1.96
N ILE A 127 8.29 -14.53 1.78
CA ILE A 127 8.45 -13.13 1.43
C ILE A 127 8.87 -13.01 -0.03
N LYS A 128 8.10 -12.29 -0.82
CA LYS A 128 8.42 -12.04 -2.24
C LYS A 128 9.13 -10.72 -2.48
N GLY A 129 9.06 -9.81 -1.53
CA GLY A 129 9.70 -8.51 -1.68
C GLY A 129 9.72 -7.66 -0.41
N ILE A 130 10.64 -6.74 -0.40
CA ILE A 130 10.90 -5.79 0.69
C ILE A 130 10.50 -4.39 0.25
N THR A 131 9.81 -3.66 1.13
CA THR A 131 9.35 -2.31 0.87
C THR A 131 10.12 -1.31 1.73
N GLY A 132 10.84 -0.41 1.09
CA GLY A 132 11.44 0.75 1.75
C GLY A 132 10.43 1.88 1.90
N ALA A 133 10.16 2.27 3.14
CA ALA A 133 9.27 3.38 3.44
C ALA A 133 10.02 4.72 3.26
N VAL A 134 10.29 5.09 2.00
CA VAL A 134 11.03 6.30 1.60
C VAL A 134 10.24 7.56 1.93
N GLU A 135 8.94 7.56 1.69
CA GLU A 135 7.95 8.61 1.91
C GLU A 135 8.21 9.88 1.09
N VAL A 136 9.44 10.43 1.14
CA VAL A 136 9.91 11.56 0.30
C VAL A 136 11.34 11.27 -0.14
N ALA A 137 11.60 11.30 -1.45
CA ALA A 137 12.93 11.01 -1.99
C ALA A 137 13.89 12.21 -1.94
N ASN A 138 13.38 13.47 -1.84
CA ASN A 138 14.23 14.62 -1.62
C ASN A 138 14.87 14.55 -0.22
N PRO A 139 16.23 14.47 -0.09
CA PRO A 139 16.89 14.23 1.19
C PRO A 139 16.65 15.31 2.23
N GLN A 140 16.51 16.56 1.81
CA GLN A 140 16.30 17.69 2.73
C GLN A 140 14.92 17.61 3.37
N ILE A 141 13.89 17.27 2.59
CA ILE A 141 12.52 17.10 3.09
C ILE A 141 12.46 15.83 3.93
N HIS A 142 13.05 14.73 3.44
CA HIS A 142 13.04 13.44 4.13
C HIS A 142 13.60 13.54 5.56
N ASN A 143 14.74 14.19 5.74
CA ASN A 143 15.39 14.35 7.05
C ASN A 143 14.48 15.09 8.07
N ASN A 144 13.65 16.01 7.59
CA ASN A 144 12.70 16.74 8.44
C ASN A 144 11.44 15.90 8.76
N VAL A 145 11.03 15.04 7.81
CA VAL A 145 9.80 14.26 7.90
C VAL A 145 10.00 12.93 8.61
N CYS A 146 11.17 12.30 8.44
CA CYS A 146 11.52 10.98 8.97
C CYS A 146 12.89 10.98 9.66
N PRO A 147 13.10 11.74 10.74
CA PRO A 147 14.45 12.01 11.29
C PRO A 147 15.23 10.77 11.75
N SER A 148 14.55 9.74 12.28
CA SER A 148 15.20 8.48 12.72
C SER A 148 15.26 7.39 11.66
N LYS A 149 14.92 7.69 10.41
CA LYS A 149 14.85 6.72 9.32
C LYS A 149 15.57 7.31 8.11
N SER A 150 16.90 7.15 8.04
CA SER A 150 17.68 7.75 6.96
C SER A 150 17.41 7.09 5.60
N LEU A 151 17.49 7.89 4.51
CA LEU A 151 17.44 7.34 3.15
C LEU A 151 18.57 6.35 2.91
N TYR A 152 19.76 6.59 3.48
CA TYR A 152 20.90 5.70 3.39
C TYR A 152 20.59 4.30 3.94
N ASP A 153 20.01 4.20 5.14
CA ASP A 153 19.68 2.90 5.73
C ASP A 153 18.58 2.18 4.94
N ILE A 154 17.59 2.94 4.41
CA ILE A 154 16.55 2.37 3.55
C ILE A 154 17.16 1.82 2.26
N SER A 155 18.05 2.58 1.62
CA SER A 155 18.73 2.18 0.39
C SER A 155 19.59 0.95 0.60
N SER A 156 20.41 0.95 1.66
CA SER A 156 21.23 -0.21 2.02
C SER A 156 20.41 -1.48 2.23
N MET A 157 19.29 -1.38 2.92
CA MET A 157 18.36 -2.52 3.08
C MET A 157 17.80 -2.99 1.73
N LEU A 158 17.39 -2.08 0.85
CA LEU A 158 16.84 -2.43 -0.47
C LEU A 158 17.89 -3.05 -1.38
N ASP A 159 19.12 -2.58 -1.32
CA ASP A 159 20.22 -3.16 -2.11
C ASP A 159 20.55 -4.56 -1.61
N THR A 160 20.65 -4.76 -0.29
CA THR A 160 20.81 -6.10 0.31
C THR A 160 19.63 -7.02 -0.06
N ALA A 161 18.39 -6.51 -0.04
CA ALA A 161 17.23 -7.30 -0.47
C ALA A 161 17.35 -7.76 -1.94
N GLY A 162 17.84 -6.88 -2.82
CA GLY A 162 18.11 -7.23 -4.22
C GLY A 162 19.18 -8.30 -4.39
N ASP A 163 20.28 -8.22 -3.63
CA ASP A 163 21.37 -9.20 -3.63
C ASP A 163 20.89 -10.57 -3.14
N LEU A 164 19.93 -10.60 -2.21
CA LEU A 164 19.27 -11.82 -1.72
C LEU A 164 18.17 -12.34 -2.65
N GLY A 165 17.88 -11.64 -3.76
CA GLY A 165 16.88 -12.05 -4.75
C GLY A 165 15.43 -11.64 -4.43
N PHE A 166 15.20 -10.80 -3.42
CA PHE A 166 13.90 -10.23 -3.16
C PHE A 166 13.57 -9.13 -4.17
N LYS A 167 12.28 -9.01 -4.52
CA LYS A 167 11.80 -7.82 -5.21
C LYS A 167 11.84 -6.60 -4.29
N LYS A 168 11.95 -5.42 -4.88
CA LYS A 168 12.09 -4.15 -4.17
C LYS A 168 10.92 -3.21 -4.44
N ALA A 169 10.33 -2.68 -3.38
CA ALA A 169 9.28 -1.66 -3.48
C ALA A 169 9.63 -0.43 -2.64
N ILE A 170 9.05 0.70 -3.00
CA ILE A 170 9.09 1.92 -2.18
C ILE A 170 7.71 2.50 -1.99
N THR A 171 7.49 3.15 -0.83
CA THR A 171 6.34 4.01 -0.59
C THR A 171 6.74 5.48 -0.70
N ILE A 172 5.90 6.27 -1.36
CA ILE A 172 6.02 7.72 -1.50
C ILE A 172 4.69 8.34 -1.06
N ILE A 173 4.75 9.35 -0.20
CA ILE A 173 3.59 10.11 0.26
C ILE A 173 3.67 11.51 -0.33
N LEU A 174 2.68 11.88 -1.13
CA LEU A 174 2.56 13.21 -1.71
C LEU A 174 1.82 14.16 -0.76
N GLY A 175 2.33 15.38 -0.61
CA GLY A 175 1.81 16.41 0.27
C GLY A 175 2.64 16.65 1.54
N LEU A 176 3.85 16.08 1.61
CA LEU A 176 4.76 16.25 2.75
C LEU A 176 5.66 17.49 2.65
N GLY A 177 5.54 18.27 1.57
CA GLY A 177 6.31 19.49 1.33
C GLY A 177 7.11 19.47 0.04
N GLU A 178 7.06 18.37 -0.70
CA GLU A 178 7.65 18.23 -2.03
C GLU A 178 6.90 19.06 -3.07
N THR A 179 7.59 19.36 -4.16
CA THR A 179 7.07 20.02 -5.36
C THR A 179 7.09 19.07 -6.55
N LEU A 180 6.58 19.52 -7.69
CA LEU A 180 6.62 18.70 -8.91
C LEU A 180 8.05 18.48 -9.43
N ASP A 181 8.98 19.38 -9.12
CA ASP A 181 10.40 19.22 -9.49
C ASP A 181 11.08 18.12 -8.68
N ASP A 182 10.60 17.84 -7.47
CA ASP A 182 11.11 16.76 -6.62
C ASP A 182 10.79 15.35 -7.15
N VAL A 183 9.97 15.24 -8.21
CA VAL A 183 9.72 13.96 -8.89
C VAL A 183 11.00 13.36 -9.46
N GLU A 184 11.97 14.20 -9.84
CA GLU A 184 13.28 13.74 -10.35
C GLU A 184 14.03 12.93 -9.28
N TYR A 185 13.97 13.30 -8.00
CA TYR A 185 14.54 12.48 -6.92
C TYR A 185 13.88 11.09 -6.82
N VAL A 186 12.57 11.00 -7.07
CA VAL A 186 11.87 9.70 -7.09
C VAL A 186 12.33 8.86 -8.28
N ILE A 187 12.46 9.48 -9.46
CA ILE A 187 12.93 8.84 -10.69
C ILE A 187 14.35 8.32 -10.51
N ASP A 188 15.24 9.14 -9.98
CA ASP A 188 16.65 8.77 -9.74
C ASP A 188 16.74 7.64 -8.71
N TYR A 189 15.97 7.69 -7.63
CA TYR A 189 15.91 6.65 -6.61
C TYR A 189 15.45 5.29 -7.19
N ILE A 190 14.39 5.30 -8.02
CA ILE A 190 13.90 4.10 -8.71
C ILE A 190 14.99 3.49 -9.60
N ARG A 191 15.67 4.35 -10.36
CA ARG A 191 16.73 3.93 -11.30
C ARG A 191 17.94 3.35 -10.59
N GLU A 192 18.43 4.06 -9.57
CA GLU A 192 19.63 3.70 -8.80
C GLU A 192 19.44 2.35 -8.10
N HIS A 193 18.32 2.20 -7.39
CA HIS A 193 18.05 1.00 -6.58
C HIS A 193 17.27 -0.08 -7.35
N LYS A 194 17.00 0.09 -8.65
CA LYS A 194 16.29 -0.89 -9.50
C LYS A 194 14.98 -1.36 -8.84
N ILE A 195 14.11 -0.42 -8.54
CA ILE A 195 12.84 -0.67 -7.85
C ILE A 195 11.84 -1.36 -8.79
N ASP A 196 11.19 -2.42 -8.32
CA ASP A 196 10.19 -3.19 -9.07
C ASP A 196 8.77 -2.62 -8.92
N ARG A 197 8.48 -1.96 -7.76
CA ARG A 197 7.15 -1.46 -7.42
C ARG A 197 7.24 -0.12 -6.70
N VAL A 198 6.40 0.84 -7.11
CA VAL A 198 6.22 2.10 -6.39
C VAL A 198 4.78 2.22 -5.90
N ILE A 199 4.62 2.55 -4.62
CA ILE A 199 3.33 2.79 -4.02
C ILE A 199 3.23 4.27 -3.66
N PHE A 200 2.41 5.00 -4.38
CA PHE A 200 2.12 6.40 -4.10
C PHE A 200 0.92 6.53 -3.17
N TYR A 201 1.00 7.40 -2.20
CA TYR A 201 -0.11 7.78 -1.33
C TYR A 201 -0.33 9.28 -1.34
N SER A 202 -1.57 9.70 -1.16
CA SER A 202 -1.85 11.06 -0.73
C SER A 202 -1.68 11.17 0.79
N LEU A 203 -1.16 12.29 1.27
CA LEU A 203 -1.11 12.61 2.69
C LEU A 203 -2.51 12.42 3.31
N ASN A 204 -2.55 11.74 4.45
CA ASN A 204 -3.74 11.69 5.30
C ASN A 204 -3.44 12.46 6.60
N PRO A 205 -3.90 13.71 6.74
CA PRO A 205 -3.61 14.53 7.90
C PRO A 205 -4.16 13.93 9.20
N HIS A 206 -3.30 13.74 10.18
CA HIS A 206 -3.67 13.28 11.51
C HIS A 206 -3.64 14.43 12.52
N LYS A 207 -4.66 14.53 13.36
CA LYS A 207 -4.90 15.66 14.29
C LYS A 207 -3.73 15.99 15.24
N GLU A 208 -2.90 15.01 15.57
CA GLU A 208 -1.79 15.20 16.52
C GLU A 208 -0.44 15.27 15.80
N THR A 209 -0.42 15.58 14.50
CA THR A 209 0.80 15.75 13.71
C THR A 209 0.92 17.20 13.24
N ILE A 210 2.12 17.59 12.82
CA ILE A 210 2.34 18.93 12.22
C ILE A 210 1.58 19.12 10.91
N TYR A 211 1.01 18.05 10.34
CA TYR A 211 0.21 18.07 9.11
C TYR A 211 -1.30 18.14 9.37
N ALA A 212 -1.74 18.30 10.64
CA ALA A 212 -3.16 18.24 11.01
C ALA A 212 -4.06 19.20 10.18
N ASP A 213 -3.54 20.39 9.86
CA ASP A 213 -4.26 21.42 9.13
C ASP A 213 -3.88 21.49 7.63
N LYS A 214 -3.17 20.47 7.12
CA LYS A 214 -2.84 20.39 5.70
C LYS A 214 -3.97 19.71 4.92
N SER A 215 -4.11 20.12 3.66
CA SER A 215 -4.97 19.41 2.71
C SER A 215 -4.22 18.25 2.06
N GLN A 216 -4.98 17.31 1.51
CA GLN A 216 -4.44 16.34 0.57
C GLN A 216 -3.96 17.04 -0.71
N PRO A 217 -2.98 16.47 -1.45
CA PRO A 217 -2.51 17.03 -2.70
C PRO A 217 -3.62 17.11 -3.75
N ALA A 218 -3.54 18.12 -4.62
CA ALA A 218 -4.47 18.26 -5.73
C ALA A 218 -4.43 17.07 -6.67
N SER A 219 -5.59 16.65 -7.20
CA SER A 219 -5.73 15.47 -8.05
C SER A 219 -4.82 15.48 -9.26
N LEU A 220 -4.72 16.62 -9.94
CA LEU A 220 -3.87 16.76 -11.12
C LEU A 220 -2.38 16.81 -10.79
N TYR A 221 -1.99 17.30 -9.61
CA TYR A 221 -0.62 17.19 -9.13
C TYR A 221 -0.23 15.71 -8.95
N TYR A 222 -1.06 14.96 -8.23
CA TYR A 222 -0.86 13.53 -8.03
C TYR A 222 -0.79 12.78 -9.37
N ALA A 223 -1.71 13.06 -10.28
CA ALA A 223 -1.76 12.48 -11.61
C ALA A 223 -0.47 12.73 -12.41
N GLN A 224 0.08 13.95 -12.35
CA GLN A 224 1.34 14.28 -13.02
C GLN A 224 2.52 13.50 -12.50
N VAL A 225 2.66 13.37 -11.18
CA VAL A 225 3.72 12.56 -10.55
C VAL A 225 3.67 11.12 -11.05
N VAL A 226 2.49 10.51 -11.02
CA VAL A 226 2.28 9.12 -11.47
C VAL A 226 2.61 8.98 -12.95
N ALA A 227 2.14 9.91 -13.80
CA ALA A 227 2.36 9.86 -15.23
C ALA A 227 3.84 10.00 -15.61
N ARG A 228 4.59 10.90 -14.98
CA ARG A 228 6.03 11.03 -15.18
C ARG A 228 6.78 9.75 -14.86
N VAL A 229 6.49 9.14 -13.70
CA VAL A 229 7.12 7.87 -13.31
C VAL A 229 6.73 6.73 -14.26
N ARG A 230 5.49 6.67 -14.73
CA ARG A 230 5.06 5.68 -15.73
C ARG A 230 5.79 5.81 -17.04
N LEU A 231 5.97 7.02 -17.54
CA LEU A 231 6.65 7.27 -18.81
C LEU A 231 8.14 6.94 -18.73
N GLU A 232 8.78 7.23 -17.60
CA GLU A 232 10.19 6.91 -17.37
C GLU A 232 10.42 5.41 -17.16
N PHE A 233 9.49 4.73 -16.47
CA PHE A 233 9.58 3.29 -16.16
C PHE A 233 8.36 2.52 -16.67
N PRO A 234 8.32 2.18 -17.97
CA PRO A 234 7.15 1.51 -18.57
C PRO A 234 6.77 0.18 -17.93
N GLY A 235 7.73 -0.54 -17.37
CA GLY A 235 7.55 -1.88 -16.81
C GLY A 235 7.32 -1.93 -15.29
N ILE A 236 7.48 -0.80 -14.57
CA ILE A 236 7.35 -0.78 -13.11
C ILE A 236 5.87 -0.99 -12.70
N GLU A 237 5.66 -1.66 -11.57
CA GLU A 237 4.33 -1.73 -10.99
C GLU A 237 4.04 -0.46 -10.18
N ILE A 238 2.94 0.23 -10.50
CA ILE A 238 2.53 1.46 -9.79
C ILE A 238 1.19 1.23 -9.11
N ILE A 239 1.18 1.40 -7.77
CA ILE A 239 -0.03 1.34 -6.96
C ILE A 239 -0.32 2.74 -6.42
N CYS A 240 -1.57 3.18 -6.51
CA CYS A 240 -1.97 4.49 -6.01
C CYS A 240 -2.97 4.36 -4.87
N GLY A 241 -2.65 5.00 -3.74
CA GLY A 241 -3.53 5.11 -2.59
C GLY A 241 -4.24 6.44 -2.56
N THR A 242 -5.56 6.37 -2.36
CA THR A 242 -6.39 7.53 -2.06
C THR A 242 -7.33 7.20 -0.92
N TRP A 243 -8.02 8.20 -0.37
CA TRP A 243 -8.89 8.03 0.77
C TRP A 243 -10.36 8.07 0.35
N ILE A 244 -11.26 7.61 1.24
CA ILE A 244 -12.69 7.50 0.96
C ILE A 244 -13.35 8.84 0.58
N ASP A 245 -12.81 9.95 1.01
CA ASP A 245 -13.24 11.31 0.68
C ASP A 245 -12.77 11.77 -0.72
N ASN A 246 -11.85 11.04 -1.35
CA ASN A 246 -11.26 11.35 -2.66
C ASN A 246 -11.37 10.19 -3.67
N LEU A 247 -12.45 9.42 -3.63
CA LEU A 247 -12.65 8.30 -4.57
C LEU A 247 -12.69 8.72 -6.03
N ALA A 248 -13.08 9.97 -6.33
CA ALA A 248 -13.05 10.53 -7.67
C ALA A 248 -11.64 10.60 -8.29
N ASN A 249 -10.59 10.53 -7.46
CA ASN A 249 -9.20 10.50 -7.95
C ASN A 249 -8.83 9.15 -8.61
N ILE A 250 -9.56 8.08 -8.34
CA ILE A 250 -9.24 6.74 -8.83
C ILE A 250 -9.13 6.74 -10.35
N GLY A 251 -10.13 7.30 -11.05
CA GLY A 251 -10.16 7.34 -12.52
C GLY A 251 -8.93 8.02 -13.10
N ILE A 252 -8.60 9.22 -12.63
CA ILE A 252 -7.45 9.98 -13.15
C ILE A 252 -6.11 9.31 -12.82
N LEU A 253 -5.96 8.69 -11.64
CA LEU A 253 -4.73 7.99 -11.27
C LEU A 253 -4.50 6.74 -12.12
N ILE A 254 -5.56 6.00 -12.45
CA ILE A 254 -5.51 4.87 -13.36
C ILE A 254 -5.11 5.31 -14.77
N LEU A 255 -5.70 6.40 -15.27
CA LEU A 255 -5.34 6.98 -16.56
C LEU A 255 -3.89 7.50 -16.58
N SER A 256 -3.37 7.94 -15.43
CA SER A 256 -1.97 8.37 -15.29
C SER A 256 -0.97 7.22 -15.17
N GLY A 257 -1.42 5.98 -15.15
CA GLY A 257 -0.50 4.85 -15.21
C GLY A 257 -0.54 3.88 -14.03
N ALA A 258 -1.46 4.03 -13.06
CA ALA A 258 -1.57 3.09 -11.96
C ALA A 258 -2.06 1.70 -12.43
N ASN A 259 -1.44 0.64 -11.89
CA ASN A 259 -1.82 -0.76 -12.07
C ASN A 259 -2.72 -1.28 -10.95
N GLY A 260 -2.64 -0.66 -9.77
CA GLY A 260 -3.40 -1.02 -8.59
C GLY A 260 -3.83 0.19 -7.79
N ILE A 261 -4.84 -0.01 -6.96
CA ILE A 261 -5.39 1.00 -6.06
C ILE A 261 -5.47 0.47 -4.64
N THR A 262 -5.22 1.33 -3.65
CA THR A 262 -5.14 0.95 -2.23
C THR A 262 -5.64 2.04 -1.27
N LYS A 263 -5.51 1.79 0.04
CA LYS A 263 -5.86 2.67 1.18
C LYS A 263 -7.35 2.80 1.47
N PHE A 264 -8.16 1.91 0.98
CA PHE A 264 -9.57 1.87 1.36
C PHE A 264 -9.79 0.97 2.59
N PRO A 265 -10.75 1.27 3.46
CA PRO A 265 -11.22 0.37 4.50
C PRO A 265 -12.07 -0.75 3.87
N LEU A 266 -11.42 -1.63 3.09
CA LEU A 266 -12.03 -2.56 2.14
C LEU A 266 -13.28 -3.26 2.69
N PHE A 267 -13.15 -3.91 3.85
CA PHE A 267 -14.28 -4.66 4.42
C PHE A 267 -15.44 -3.77 4.88
N LYS A 268 -15.16 -2.52 5.29
CA LYS A 268 -16.20 -1.55 5.65
C LYS A 268 -16.89 -0.95 4.41
N MET A 269 -16.19 -0.95 3.28
CA MET A 269 -16.74 -0.42 2.02
C MET A 269 -17.50 -1.47 1.23
N PHE A 270 -17.24 -2.76 1.44
CA PHE A 270 -17.89 -3.84 0.72
C PHE A 270 -19.42 -3.74 0.85
N GLY A 271 -20.14 -3.81 -0.27
CA GLY A 271 -21.60 -3.67 -0.31
C GLY A 271 -22.12 -2.26 -0.02
N THR A 272 -21.30 -1.22 -0.04
CA THR A 272 -21.70 0.18 0.14
C THR A 272 -21.66 0.97 -1.16
N LYS A 273 -22.29 2.18 -1.15
CA LYS A 273 -22.16 3.15 -2.25
C LYS A 273 -20.70 3.51 -2.56
N TYR A 274 -19.83 3.47 -1.58
CA TYR A 274 -18.39 3.78 -1.74
C TYR A 274 -17.65 2.66 -2.48
N GLY A 275 -17.92 1.39 -2.13
CA GLY A 275 -17.38 0.25 -2.87
C GLY A 275 -17.84 0.22 -4.32
N LYS A 276 -19.15 0.46 -4.54
CA LYS A 276 -19.72 0.61 -5.89
C LYS A 276 -19.04 1.75 -6.66
N ARG A 277 -18.78 2.90 -6.00
CA ARG A 277 -18.10 4.03 -6.64
C ARG A 277 -16.69 3.65 -7.10
N VAL A 278 -15.93 2.87 -6.33
CA VAL A 278 -14.60 2.38 -6.75
C VAL A 278 -14.71 1.57 -8.05
N GLU A 279 -15.64 0.62 -8.12
CA GLU A 279 -15.85 -0.18 -9.34
C GLU A 279 -16.24 0.68 -10.55
N GLU A 280 -17.08 1.70 -10.33
CA GLU A 280 -17.48 2.65 -11.38
C GLU A 280 -16.31 3.51 -11.87
N GLU A 281 -15.47 4.04 -10.97
CA GLU A 281 -14.30 4.82 -11.36
C GLU A 281 -13.34 4.00 -12.23
N VAL A 282 -13.07 2.74 -11.87
CA VAL A 282 -12.24 1.83 -12.68
C VAL A 282 -12.88 1.57 -14.05
N LYS A 283 -14.19 1.27 -14.07
CA LYS A 283 -14.94 1.02 -15.30
C LYS A 283 -14.92 2.22 -16.25
N TRP A 284 -15.19 3.41 -15.73
CA TRP A 284 -15.25 4.62 -16.54
C TRP A 284 -13.86 5.12 -16.97
N ALA A 285 -12.79 4.69 -16.31
CA ALA A 285 -11.41 4.84 -16.80
C ALA A 285 -11.06 3.84 -17.94
N GLY A 286 -12.03 3.04 -18.42
CA GLY A 286 -11.81 2.05 -19.48
C GLY A 286 -11.02 0.82 -19.02
N ARG A 287 -11.03 0.51 -17.71
CA ARG A 287 -10.30 -0.60 -17.11
C ARG A 287 -11.23 -1.66 -16.53
N GLN A 288 -10.65 -2.82 -16.25
CA GLN A 288 -11.30 -3.93 -15.57
C GLN A 288 -10.71 -4.09 -14.16
N LEU A 289 -11.58 -4.09 -13.15
CA LEU A 289 -11.16 -4.34 -11.77
C LEU A 289 -10.93 -5.83 -11.54
N LYS A 290 -9.78 -6.20 -10.97
CA LYS A 290 -9.56 -7.50 -10.38
C LYS A 290 -10.10 -7.47 -8.95
N GLY A 291 -11.01 -8.41 -8.65
CA GLY A 291 -11.71 -8.40 -7.38
C GLY A 291 -13.00 -7.58 -7.39
N THR A 292 -13.67 -7.51 -6.26
CA THR A 292 -14.99 -6.87 -6.16
C THR A 292 -15.26 -6.27 -4.79
N PHE A 293 -16.05 -5.17 -4.79
CA PHE A 293 -16.67 -4.60 -3.60
C PHE A 293 -18.18 -4.89 -3.53
N THR A 294 -18.78 -5.51 -4.55
CA THR A 294 -20.23 -5.60 -4.67
C THR A 294 -20.75 -7.01 -4.84
N ASP A 295 -19.94 -7.94 -5.36
CA ASP A 295 -20.37 -9.32 -5.57
C ASP A 295 -20.34 -10.14 -4.27
N LYS A 296 -21.53 -10.21 -3.62
CA LYS A 296 -21.73 -10.95 -2.37
C LYS A 296 -21.52 -12.47 -2.51
N SER A 297 -21.62 -13.02 -3.73
CA SER A 297 -21.40 -14.46 -3.96
C SER A 297 -19.94 -14.87 -3.66
N LYS A 298 -18.99 -13.95 -3.81
CA LYS A 298 -17.58 -14.15 -3.51
C LYS A 298 -17.25 -14.22 -2.03
N LEU A 299 -18.12 -13.78 -1.13
CA LEU A 299 -17.88 -13.88 0.32
C LEU A 299 -17.76 -15.34 0.78
N GLY A 300 -18.45 -16.26 0.09
CA GLY A 300 -18.44 -17.67 0.44
C GLY A 300 -19.22 -17.98 1.73
N ASN A 301 -18.94 -19.11 2.33
CA ASN A 301 -19.56 -19.53 3.60
C ASN A 301 -18.75 -19.01 4.82
N GLU A 302 -19.30 -19.20 6.03
CA GLU A 302 -18.68 -18.75 7.28
C GLU A 302 -17.49 -19.61 7.75
N LYS A 303 -17.15 -20.67 7.01
CA LYS A 303 -16.08 -21.62 7.36
C LYS A 303 -14.80 -21.26 6.63
N SER A 304 -13.68 -21.45 7.32
CA SER A 304 -12.35 -21.37 6.72
C SER A 304 -12.01 -22.65 5.96
N ASP A 305 -11.40 -22.47 4.79
CA ASP A 305 -10.85 -23.60 4.04
C ASP A 305 -9.48 -24.06 4.59
N VAL A 306 -8.88 -23.28 5.51
CA VAL A 306 -7.53 -23.51 6.03
C VAL A 306 -7.54 -23.98 7.48
N SER A 307 -8.37 -23.38 8.36
CA SER A 307 -8.40 -23.69 9.78
C SER A 307 -9.73 -23.30 10.41
N PRO A 308 -10.42 -24.17 11.14
CA PRO A 308 -11.65 -23.89 11.87
C PRO A 308 -11.53 -22.74 12.88
N ASP A 309 -10.31 -22.48 13.40
CA ASP A 309 -10.06 -21.39 14.34
C ASP A 309 -10.33 -20.01 13.72
N LEU A 310 -10.34 -19.92 12.39
CA LEU A 310 -10.62 -18.70 11.66
C LEU A 310 -12.11 -18.43 11.46
N ASP A 311 -12.98 -19.43 11.59
CA ASP A 311 -14.42 -19.33 11.29
C ASP A 311 -15.08 -18.17 12.01
N LYS A 312 -14.75 -17.95 13.27
CA LYS A 312 -15.29 -16.82 14.06
C LYS A 312 -14.99 -15.47 13.43
N PHE A 313 -13.78 -15.30 12.91
CA PHE A 313 -13.33 -14.03 12.30
C PHE A 313 -13.91 -13.87 10.89
N ILE A 314 -13.93 -14.95 10.09
CA ILE A 314 -14.56 -14.98 8.76
C ILE A 314 -16.04 -14.64 8.87
N LYS A 315 -16.75 -15.28 9.78
CA LYS A 315 -18.16 -14.98 10.08
C LYS A 315 -18.37 -13.50 10.41
N ARG A 316 -17.47 -12.91 11.20
CA ARG A 316 -17.52 -11.49 11.50
C ARG A 316 -17.38 -10.63 10.26
N TYR A 317 -16.37 -10.89 9.41
CA TYR A 317 -16.16 -10.15 8.16
C TYR A 317 -17.37 -10.26 7.22
N ILE A 318 -17.88 -11.47 6.99
CA ILE A 318 -19.06 -11.70 6.16
C ILE A 318 -20.27 -10.94 6.72
N LYS A 319 -20.52 -11.06 8.04
CA LYS A 319 -21.65 -10.37 8.69
C LYS A 319 -21.55 -8.85 8.58
N GLU A 320 -20.35 -8.28 8.76
CA GLU A 320 -20.13 -6.84 8.61
C GLU A 320 -20.35 -6.40 7.16
N SER A 321 -19.84 -7.16 6.18
CA SER A 321 -20.02 -6.89 4.76
C SER A 321 -21.48 -6.99 4.31
N LEU A 322 -22.24 -7.95 4.82
CA LEU A 322 -23.66 -8.15 4.47
C LEU A 322 -24.61 -7.14 5.10
N LYS A 323 -24.22 -6.48 6.20
CA LYS A 323 -25.01 -5.40 6.81
C LYS A 323 -25.07 -4.14 5.95
N ASN A 324 -24.06 -3.95 5.10
CA ASN A 324 -24.00 -2.79 4.23
C ASN A 324 -25.05 -2.93 3.12
N LYS A 325 -25.83 -1.87 2.93
CA LYS A 325 -26.83 -1.75 1.85
C LYS A 325 -26.41 -0.60 0.95
N TYR A 326 -26.65 -0.79 -0.35
CA TYR A 326 -26.52 0.31 -1.31
C TYR A 326 -27.54 1.40 -1.03
#